data_cf506505cb734bdacac81b011729cdd0
#
_entry.id   cf506505cb734bdacac81b011729cdd0
#
_cell.length_a   1.000
_cell.length_b   1.000
_cell.length_c   1.000
_cell.angle_alpha   90.00
_cell.angle_beta   90.00
_cell.angle_gamma   90.00
#
_symmetry.space_group_name_H-M   'P 1'
#
loop_
_entity.id
_entity.type
_entity.pdbx_description
1 polymer ?
#
loop_
_entity_poly.entity_id
_entity_poly.type
_entity_poly.pdbx_seq_one_letter_code
_entity_poly.pdbx_strand_id
1 'polypeptide(L)'
;MAFVGTFFAAAGRLSVRLRWVILLAWVAGATAAMVLLPSLSSVTQSDNTSFLPASAPSEQAAQLASPLQGASLTAVTVVAATRGQPLTRTDQALVERLAAALARVPRVVSVRNAGQSADGQAEQVTVLAALAQSGGLATTQQAHLVAGLRGVIRSAELPAGLAAYTAGTVATRVDSNATSAKTGGQVQWFSIIFVIALLIAVFRSALAPLIAVLPAVVVVLVAERLTAAAAVHGLPVSQIASLLLIVLVLGAGTDYALFLMFRVREEMRAGLACNEAIVFSVGRVGETITFSAGILIAALL
;
A
#
# COMPACT_ATOMS: atom_id res chain seq x y z
N MET A 1 -17.47 -6.35 39.11
CA MET A 1 -16.49 -5.26 38.98
C MET A 1 -15.16 -5.50 39.74
N ALA A 2 -15.18 -5.98 41.00
CA ALA A 2 -13.92 -6.22 41.76
C ALA A 2 -12.97 -7.27 41.13
N PHE A 3 -13.49 -8.31 40.52
CA PHE A 3 -12.69 -9.40 39.92
C PHE A 3 -11.89 -8.96 38.67
N VAL A 4 -12.48 -8.11 37.84
CA VAL A 4 -11.85 -7.61 36.60
C VAL A 4 -10.70 -6.66 36.94
N GLY A 5 -10.88 -5.77 37.92
CA GLY A 5 -9.81 -4.87 38.38
C GLY A 5 -8.60 -5.62 38.97
N THR A 6 -8.83 -6.74 39.68
CA THR A 6 -7.74 -7.56 40.22
C THR A 6 -6.95 -8.27 39.13
N PHE A 7 -7.59 -8.71 38.05
CA PHE A 7 -6.93 -9.31 36.89
C PHE A 7 -6.00 -8.31 36.18
N PHE A 8 -6.47 -7.11 35.86
CA PHE A 8 -5.64 -6.09 35.21
C PHE A 8 -4.50 -5.59 36.13
N ALA A 9 -4.74 -5.49 37.43
CA ALA A 9 -3.66 -5.17 38.38
C ALA A 9 -2.60 -6.30 38.46
N ALA A 10 -3.01 -7.56 38.36
CA ALA A 10 -2.09 -8.68 38.28
C ALA A 10 -1.29 -8.64 36.95
N ALA A 11 -1.96 -8.34 35.82
CA ALA A 11 -1.29 -8.14 34.54
C ALA A 11 -0.30 -6.99 34.59
N GLY A 12 -0.64 -5.86 35.23
CA GLY A 12 0.27 -4.73 35.45
C GLY A 12 1.52 -5.13 36.24
N ARG A 13 1.36 -5.88 37.35
CA ARG A 13 2.50 -6.41 38.14
C ARG A 13 3.38 -7.32 37.31
N LEU A 14 2.79 -8.21 36.51
CA LEU A 14 3.52 -9.12 35.65
C LEU A 14 4.29 -8.35 34.58
N SER A 15 3.67 -7.35 33.96
CA SER A 15 4.29 -6.51 32.94
C SER A 15 5.50 -5.74 33.48
N VAL A 16 5.41 -5.17 34.68
CA VAL A 16 6.53 -4.48 35.34
C VAL A 16 7.65 -5.46 35.68
N ARG A 17 7.31 -6.65 36.20
CA ARG A 17 8.31 -7.68 36.59
C ARG A 17 9.02 -8.28 35.40
N LEU A 18 8.30 -8.57 34.32
CA LEU A 18 8.81 -9.24 33.11
C LEU A 18 9.09 -8.25 31.96
N ARG A 19 9.22 -6.97 32.23
CA ARG A 19 9.35 -5.90 31.21
C ARG A 19 10.37 -6.21 30.12
N TRP A 20 11.53 -6.72 30.48
CA TRP A 20 12.60 -7.05 29.53
C TRP A 20 12.27 -8.29 28.69
N VAL A 21 11.64 -9.30 29.31
CA VAL A 21 11.20 -10.52 28.60
C VAL A 21 10.10 -10.18 27.61
N ILE A 22 9.14 -9.32 27.99
CA ILE A 22 8.06 -8.88 27.12
C ILE A 22 8.62 -8.07 25.94
N LEU A 23 9.54 -7.14 26.20
CA LEU A 23 10.20 -6.36 25.13
C LEU A 23 10.96 -7.29 24.17
N LEU A 24 11.76 -8.22 24.68
CA LEU A 24 12.49 -9.18 23.86
C LEU A 24 11.54 -10.08 23.05
N ALA A 25 10.44 -10.53 23.65
CA ALA A 25 9.43 -11.34 22.98
C ALA A 25 8.76 -10.58 21.83
N TRP A 26 8.43 -9.29 22.03
CA TRP A 26 7.87 -8.44 20.99
C TRP A 26 8.87 -8.19 19.85
N VAL A 27 10.12 -7.87 20.16
CA VAL A 27 11.18 -7.68 19.16
C VAL A 27 11.44 -8.97 18.37
N ALA A 28 11.57 -10.09 19.07
CA ALA A 28 11.76 -11.39 18.43
C ALA A 28 10.55 -11.78 17.57
N GLY A 29 9.34 -11.61 18.08
CA GLY A 29 8.10 -11.88 17.34
C GLY A 29 7.94 -11.01 16.10
N ALA A 30 8.21 -9.71 16.22
CA ALA A 30 8.17 -8.78 15.08
C ALA A 30 9.23 -9.14 14.02
N THR A 31 10.46 -9.45 14.47
CA THR A 31 11.54 -9.87 13.55
C THR A 31 11.18 -11.20 12.87
N ALA A 32 10.67 -12.17 13.60
CA ALA A 32 10.21 -13.44 13.04
C ALA A 32 9.09 -13.23 12.03
N ALA A 33 8.10 -12.38 12.33
CA ALA A 33 7.03 -12.04 11.41
C ALA A 33 7.56 -11.38 10.13
N MET A 34 8.54 -10.48 10.24
CA MET A 34 9.15 -9.82 9.08
C MET A 34 9.94 -10.78 8.18
N VAL A 35 10.59 -11.78 8.77
CA VAL A 35 11.44 -12.73 8.02
C VAL A 35 10.63 -13.88 7.45
N LEU A 36 9.67 -14.41 8.21
CA LEU A 36 8.95 -15.64 7.86
C LEU A 36 7.67 -15.40 7.06
N LEU A 37 7.03 -14.22 7.21
CA LEU A 37 5.74 -13.94 6.58
C LEU A 37 5.90 -13.00 5.36
N PRO A 38 5.04 -13.16 4.34
CA PRO A 38 5.08 -12.32 3.14
C PRO A 38 4.77 -10.86 3.48
N SER A 39 5.20 -9.93 2.62
CA SER A 39 4.82 -8.53 2.75
C SER A 39 3.38 -8.30 2.28
N LEU A 40 2.65 -7.41 2.95
CA LEU A 40 1.27 -7.10 2.56
C LEU A 40 1.18 -6.56 1.13
N SER A 41 2.16 -5.75 0.71
CA SER A 41 2.24 -5.22 -0.65
C SER A 41 2.39 -6.28 -1.75
N SER A 42 2.89 -7.48 -1.42
CA SER A 42 3.03 -8.57 -2.39
C SER A 42 1.74 -9.33 -2.64
N VAL A 43 0.76 -9.22 -1.74
CA VAL A 43 -0.49 -9.98 -1.78
C VAL A 43 -1.74 -9.10 -1.93
N THR A 44 -1.62 -7.78 -1.75
CA THR A 44 -2.74 -6.85 -1.96
C THR A 44 -3.16 -6.82 -3.42
N GLN A 45 -4.47 -6.87 -3.62
CA GLN A 45 -5.08 -6.78 -4.94
C GLN A 45 -5.47 -5.33 -5.22
N SER A 46 -4.99 -4.81 -6.34
CA SER A 46 -5.33 -3.45 -6.81
C SER A 46 -6.60 -3.44 -7.66
N ASP A 47 -7.06 -4.61 -8.11
CA ASP A 47 -8.27 -4.73 -8.92
C ASP A 47 -9.50 -4.94 -8.04
N ASN A 48 -10.45 -4.00 -8.13
CA ASN A 48 -11.72 -4.09 -7.41
C ASN A 48 -12.62 -5.22 -7.92
N THR A 49 -12.32 -5.80 -9.09
CA THR A 49 -13.08 -6.93 -9.68
C THR A 49 -12.95 -8.19 -8.85
N SER A 50 -11.82 -8.43 -8.20
CA SER A 50 -11.60 -9.59 -7.34
C SER A 50 -12.46 -9.64 -6.07
N PHE A 51 -13.16 -8.53 -5.75
CA PHE A 51 -14.10 -8.44 -4.63
C PHE A 51 -15.57 -8.59 -5.06
N LEU A 52 -15.81 -8.76 -6.36
CA LEU A 52 -17.15 -9.02 -6.87
C LEU A 52 -17.55 -10.48 -6.55
N PRO A 53 -18.82 -10.71 -6.15
CA PRO A 53 -19.30 -12.08 -6.00
C PRO A 53 -19.23 -12.80 -7.36
N ALA A 54 -18.94 -14.10 -7.35
CA ALA A 54 -18.87 -14.91 -8.56
C ALA A 54 -20.17 -14.90 -9.39
N SER A 55 -21.29 -14.51 -8.78
CA SER A 55 -22.59 -14.32 -9.42
C SER A 55 -22.74 -12.98 -10.15
N ALA A 56 -21.78 -12.06 -10.02
CA ALA A 56 -21.86 -10.78 -10.72
C ALA A 56 -21.80 -10.98 -12.24
N PRO A 57 -22.68 -10.32 -13.04
CA PRO A 57 -22.71 -10.50 -14.49
C PRO A 57 -21.37 -10.18 -15.17
N SER A 58 -20.64 -9.18 -14.66
CA SER A 58 -19.30 -8.82 -15.16
C SER A 58 -18.27 -9.92 -14.91
N GLU A 59 -18.34 -10.61 -13.77
CA GLU A 59 -17.45 -11.70 -13.42
C GLU A 59 -17.74 -12.94 -14.28
N GLN A 60 -19.01 -13.26 -14.48
CA GLN A 60 -19.43 -14.34 -15.39
C GLN A 60 -18.98 -14.08 -16.83
N ALA A 61 -19.11 -12.84 -17.30
CA ALA A 61 -18.63 -12.44 -18.61
C ALA A 61 -17.10 -12.58 -18.73
N ALA A 62 -16.35 -12.17 -17.68
CA ALA A 62 -14.90 -12.32 -17.64
C ALA A 62 -14.46 -13.78 -17.65
N GLN A 63 -15.15 -14.66 -16.92
CA GLN A 63 -14.90 -16.11 -16.91
C GLN A 63 -15.16 -16.74 -18.28
N LEU A 64 -16.26 -16.36 -18.96
CA LEU A 64 -16.56 -16.83 -20.31
C LEU A 64 -15.55 -16.30 -21.36
N ALA A 65 -15.04 -15.09 -21.17
CA ALA A 65 -14.04 -14.50 -22.05
C ALA A 65 -12.62 -15.05 -21.83
N SER A 66 -12.32 -15.56 -20.64
CA SER A 66 -11.00 -16.06 -20.24
C SER A 66 -10.38 -17.07 -21.21
N PRO A 67 -11.10 -18.11 -21.71
CA PRO A 67 -10.56 -19.05 -22.68
C PRO A 67 -10.28 -18.42 -24.06
N LEU A 68 -10.98 -17.32 -24.39
CA LEU A 68 -10.84 -16.62 -25.66
C LEU A 68 -9.68 -15.61 -25.63
N GLN A 69 -9.28 -15.14 -24.45
CA GLN A 69 -8.23 -14.12 -24.28
C GLN A 69 -6.81 -14.69 -24.35
N GLY A 70 -6.63 -16.01 -24.42
CA GLY A 70 -5.31 -16.66 -24.43
C GLY A 70 -4.52 -16.35 -23.15
N ALA A 71 -3.19 -16.54 -23.18
CA ALA A 71 -2.32 -16.06 -22.11
C ALA A 71 -2.58 -14.56 -21.92
N SER A 72 -2.73 -14.09 -20.67
CA SER A 72 -3.15 -12.72 -20.29
C SER A 72 -2.29 -11.65 -20.95
N LEU A 73 -2.72 -11.20 -22.11
CA LEU A 73 -2.06 -10.14 -22.86
C LEU A 73 -2.60 -8.82 -22.37
N THR A 74 -1.69 -7.96 -21.98
CA THR A 74 -1.99 -6.59 -21.58
C THR A 74 -1.64 -5.64 -22.71
N ALA A 75 -2.56 -4.76 -23.08
CA ALA A 75 -2.33 -3.75 -24.12
C ALA A 75 -1.76 -2.46 -23.53
N VAL A 76 -0.70 -1.96 -24.15
CA VAL A 76 -0.19 -0.60 -23.97
C VAL A 76 -0.28 0.12 -25.30
N THR A 77 -0.88 1.30 -25.30
CA THR A 77 -1.00 2.12 -26.50
C THR A 77 0.20 3.07 -26.58
N VAL A 78 0.80 3.18 -27.75
CA VAL A 78 1.76 4.23 -28.08
C VAL A 78 1.11 5.10 -29.16
N VAL A 79 1.04 6.40 -28.88
CA VAL A 79 0.48 7.38 -29.82
C VAL A 79 1.61 8.27 -30.31
N ALA A 80 1.87 8.26 -31.60
CA ALA A 80 2.73 9.23 -32.26
C ALA A 80 1.88 10.34 -32.87
N ALA A 81 2.17 11.59 -32.54
CA ALA A 81 1.35 12.72 -32.95
C ALA A 81 2.21 13.91 -33.37
N THR A 82 1.72 14.67 -34.33
CA THR A 82 2.24 15.98 -34.74
C THR A 82 1.35 17.11 -34.16
N ARG A 83 1.90 18.30 -34.03
CA ARG A 83 1.14 19.46 -33.59
C ARG A 83 0.63 20.26 -34.79
N GLY A 84 -0.67 20.12 -35.06
CA GLY A 84 -1.40 20.99 -35.96
C GLY A 84 -1.23 20.70 -37.45
N GLN A 85 -0.60 19.60 -37.85
CA GLN A 85 -0.44 19.16 -39.23
C GLN A 85 -0.62 17.67 -39.40
N PRO A 86 -1.14 17.16 -40.51
CA PRO A 86 -1.19 15.72 -40.78
C PRO A 86 0.20 15.09 -40.86
N LEU A 87 0.32 13.82 -40.44
CA LEU A 87 1.50 13.04 -40.55
C LEU A 87 1.95 12.87 -42.00
N THR A 88 3.20 13.17 -42.26
CA THR A 88 3.79 12.96 -43.61
C THR A 88 4.12 11.47 -43.81
N ARG A 89 4.38 11.06 -45.03
CA ARG A 89 4.84 9.69 -45.34
C ARG A 89 6.14 9.35 -44.63
N THR A 90 6.99 10.37 -44.42
CA THR A 90 8.26 10.18 -43.65
C THR A 90 7.98 9.90 -42.20
N ASP A 91 6.98 10.62 -41.60
CA ASP A 91 6.59 10.40 -40.20
C ASP A 91 5.99 9.01 -40.03
N GLN A 92 5.15 8.55 -40.96
CA GLN A 92 4.57 7.19 -40.95
C GLN A 92 5.68 6.12 -41.01
N ALA A 93 6.68 6.28 -41.87
CA ALA A 93 7.82 5.36 -41.96
C ALA A 93 8.64 5.36 -40.64
N LEU A 94 8.73 6.49 -39.94
CA LEU A 94 9.36 6.56 -38.62
C LEU A 94 8.53 5.85 -37.55
N VAL A 95 7.20 5.97 -37.58
CA VAL A 95 6.29 5.27 -36.67
C VAL A 95 6.38 3.75 -36.90
N GLU A 96 6.49 3.28 -38.14
CA GLU A 96 6.70 1.87 -38.45
C GLU A 96 8.03 1.35 -37.90
N ARG A 97 9.13 2.13 -38.07
CA ARG A 97 10.45 1.79 -37.44
C ARG A 97 10.36 1.76 -35.92
N LEU A 98 9.66 2.73 -35.32
CA LEU A 98 9.40 2.76 -33.91
C LEU A 98 8.63 1.51 -33.46
N ALA A 99 7.57 1.12 -34.16
CA ALA A 99 6.82 -0.09 -33.89
C ALA A 99 7.69 -1.34 -33.94
N ALA A 100 8.57 -1.46 -34.93
CA ALA A 100 9.54 -2.55 -35.02
C ALA A 100 10.56 -2.56 -33.85
N ALA A 101 10.97 -1.39 -33.36
CA ALA A 101 11.84 -1.26 -32.20
C ALA A 101 11.10 -1.62 -30.88
N LEU A 102 9.84 -1.20 -30.74
CA LEU A 102 8.99 -1.54 -29.60
C LEU A 102 8.75 -3.06 -29.48
N ALA A 103 8.70 -3.77 -30.60
CA ALA A 103 8.56 -5.23 -30.60
C ALA A 103 9.75 -5.98 -29.95
N ARG A 104 10.92 -5.33 -29.82
CA ARG A 104 12.11 -5.92 -29.17
C ARG A 104 12.13 -5.71 -27.65
N VAL A 105 11.20 -4.96 -27.09
CA VAL A 105 11.13 -4.75 -25.63
C VAL A 105 10.75 -6.07 -24.95
N PRO A 106 11.42 -6.46 -23.86
CA PRO A 106 11.13 -7.70 -23.16
C PRO A 106 9.65 -7.81 -22.77
N ARG A 107 9.06 -9.01 -22.94
CA ARG A 107 7.66 -9.36 -22.70
C ARG A 107 6.66 -8.82 -23.73
N VAL A 108 7.07 -8.05 -24.71
CA VAL A 108 6.21 -7.71 -25.85
C VAL A 108 6.01 -8.95 -26.70
N VAL A 109 4.75 -9.30 -26.97
CA VAL A 109 4.35 -10.45 -27.77
C VAL A 109 4.03 -10.04 -29.20
N SER A 110 3.36 -8.91 -29.36
CA SER A 110 3.06 -8.35 -30.68
C SER A 110 2.87 -6.83 -30.63
N VAL A 111 3.17 -6.21 -31.76
CA VAL A 111 2.94 -4.79 -31.97
C VAL A 111 2.07 -4.66 -33.21
N ARG A 112 0.99 -3.90 -33.13
CA ARG A 112 0.05 -3.67 -34.23
C ARG A 112 -0.15 -2.18 -34.41
N ASN A 113 -0.07 -1.74 -35.68
CA ASN A 113 -0.55 -0.43 -36.05
C ASN A 113 -2.09 -0.42 -36.02
N ALA A 114 -2.68 0.44 -35.21
CA ALA A 114 -4.13 0.55 -35.06
C ALA A 114 -4.73 1.64 -35.96
N GLY A 115 -3.90 2.31 -36.74
CA GLY A 115 -4.31 3.31 -37.72
C GLY A 115 -4.11 4.76 -37.29
N GLN A 116 -4.52 5.65 -38.16
CA GLN A 116 -4.43 7.10 -37.98
C GLN A 116 -5.73 7.68 -37.43
N SER A 117 -5.60 8.81 -36.75
CA SER A 117 -6.73 9.66 -36.37
C SER A 117 -7.46 10.21 -37.60
N ALA A 118 -8.74 10.57 -37.43
CA ALA A 118 -9.57 11.11 -38.52
C ALA A 118 -9.00 12.38 -39.18
N ASP A 119 -8.25 13.18 -38.42
CA ASP A 119 -7.55 14.38 -38.88
C ASP A 119 -6.13 14.11 -39.42
N GLY A 120 -5.71 12.88 -39.41
CA GLY A 120 -4.37 12.46 -39.86
C GLY A 120 -3.19 12.94 -38.99
N GLN A 121 -3.44 13.59 -37.86
CA GLN A 121 -2.39 14.19 -37.04
C GLN A 121 -1.75 13.21 -36.05
N ALA A 122 -2.35 12.07 -35.81
CA ALA A 122 -1.86 11.06 -34.89
C ALA A 122 -1.97 9.65 -35.45
N GLU A 123 -1.05 8.79 -35.07
CA GLU A 123 -1.06 7.36 -35.40
C GLU A 123 -0.93 6.55 -34.13
N GLN A 124 -1.76 5.53 -34.01
CA GLN A 124 -1.82 4.68 -32.82
C GLN A 124 -1.15 3.34 -33.08
N VAL A 125 -0.25 2.96 -32.20
CA VAL A 125 0.40 1.65 -32.18
C VAL A 125 0.00 0.93 -30.90
N THR A 126 -0.60 -0.25 -31.02
CA THR A 126 -0.95 -1.10 -29.87
C THR A 126 0.13 -2.13 -29.64
N VAL A 127 0.70 -2.13 -28.44
CA VAL A 127 1.70 -3.08 -27.97
C VAL A 127 1.02 -4.07 -27.05
N LEU A 128 1.04 -5.36 -27.40
CA LEU A 128 0.53 -6.43 -26.56
C LEU A 128 1.71 -7.08 -25.83
N ALA A 129 1.62 -7.19 -24.52
CA ALA A 129 2.66 -7.76 -23.68
C ALA A 129 2.09 -8.84 -22.74
N ALA A 130 2.86 -9.88 -22.49
CA ALA A 130 2.53 -10.93 -21.52
C ALA A 130 3.02 -10.51 -20.13
N LEU A 131 2.07 -10.18 -19.24
CA LEU A 131 2.33 -9.73 -17.88
C LEU A 131 1.56 -10.59 -16.87
N ALA A 132 2.04 -10.64 -15.64
CA ALA A 132 1.27 -11.20 -14.54
C ALA A 132 -0.04 -10.41 -14.36
N GLN A 133 -1.12 -11.11 -14.00
CA GLN A 133 -2.45 -10.48 -13.94
C GLN A 133 -2.65 -9.66 -12.65
N SER A 134 -2.03 -10.06 -11.55
CA SER A 134 -2.28 -9.44 -10.24
C SER A 134 -1.05 -9.49 -9.33
N GLY A 135 -1.13 -8.73 -8.24
CA GLY A 135 -0.10 -8.67 -7.21
C GLY A 135 1.08 -7.73 -7.52
N GLY A 136 2.03 -7.66 -6.60
CA GLY A 136 3.20 -6.79 -6.70
C GLY A 136 4.08 -7.10 -7.91
N LEU A 137 4.12 -8.38 -8.34
CA LEU A 137 4.84 -8.80 -9.54
C LEU A 137 4.25 -8.15 -10.80
N ALA A 138 2.92 -8.10 -10.92
CA ALA A 138 2.25 -7.44 -12.03
C ALA A 138 2.58 -5.95 -12.10
N THR A 139 2.52 -5.26 -10.96
CA THR A 139 2.85 -3.83 -10.86
C THR A 139 4.29 -3.56 -11.29
N THR A 140 5.24 -4.37 -10.81
CA THR A 140 6.65 -4.25 -11.18
C THR A 140 6.88 -4.50 -12.67
N GLN A 141 6.25 -5.54 -13.22
CA GLN A 141 6.36 -5.87 -14.65
C GLN A 141 5.75 -4.80 -15.54
N GLN A 142 4.60 -4.21 -15.16
CA GLN A 142 3.98 -3.09 -15.87
C GLN A 142 4.90 -1.87 -15.86
N ALA A 143 5.50 -1.53 -14.73
CA ALA A 143 6.45 -0.42 -14.62
C ALA A 143 7.67 -0.63 -15.51
N HIS A 144 8.26 -1.82 -15.50
CA HIS A 144 9.41 -2.15 -16.37
C HIS A 144 9.05 -2.11 -17.86
N LEU A 145 7.88 -2.63 -18.23
CA LEU A 145 7.41 -2.57 -19.62
C LEU A 145 7.27 -1.11 -20.09
N VAL A 146 6.53 -0.28 -19.34
CA VAL A 146 6.32 1.12 -19.71
C VAL A 146 7.64 1.89 -19.73
N ALA A 147 8.56 1.65 -18.80
CA ALA A 147 9.90 2.24 -18.81
C ALA A 147 10.70 1.82 -20.03
N GLY A 148 10.66 0.55 -20.42
CA GLY A 148 11.29 0.02 -21.63
C GLY A 148 10.75 0.66 -22.90
N LEU A 149 9.41 0.73 -23.05
CA LEU A 149 8.76 1.40 -24.20
C LEU A 149 9.15 2.87 -24.28
N ARG A 150 9.15 3.60 -23.15
CA ARG A 150 9.60 5.00 -23.09
C ARG A 150 11.09 5.16 -23.38
N GLY A 151 11.90 4.17 -23.01
CA GLY A 151 13.32 4.12 -23.38
C GLY A 151 13.52 4.08 -24.90
N VAL A 152 12.81 3.18 -25.58
CA VAL A 152 12.82 3.07 -27.03
C VAL A 152 12.33 4.35 -27.71
N ILE A 153 11.23 4.93 -27.23
CA ILE A 153 10.69 6.20 -27.77
C ILE A 153 11.73 7.33 -27.67
N ARG A 154 12.41 7.44 -26.54
CA ARG A 154 13.46 8.48 -26.35
C ARG A 154 14.68 8.26 -27.24
N SER A 155 15.08 7.02 -27.48
CA SER A 155 16.19 6.68 -28.33
C SER A 155 15.87 6.75 -29.81
N ALA A 156 14.60 6.90 -30.20
CA ALA A 156 14.17 6.93 -31.59
C ALA A 156 14.49 8.26 -32.31
N GLU A 157 15.05 9.28 -31.63
CA GLU A 157 15.44 10.58 -32.18
C GLU A 157 14.39 11.15 -33.16
N LEU A 158 13.15 11.28 -32.68
CA LEU A 158 12.05 11.77 -33.50
C LEU A 158 12.31 13.23 -33.92
N PRO A 159 11.99 13.61 -35.18
CA PRO A 159 12.21 14.96 -35.68
C PRO A 159 11.37 16.00 -34.93
N ALA A 160 11.82 17.25 -34.97
CA ALA A 160 11.08 18.36 -34.38
C ALA A 160 9.63 18.42 -34.93
N GLY A 161 8.65 18.41 -34.04
CA GLY A 161 7.23 18.42 -34.40
C GLY A 161 6.54 17.06 -34.34
N LEU A 162 7.25 15.94 -34.31
CA LEU A 162 6.71 14.61 -34.06
C LEU A 162 7.05 14.17 -32.64
N ALA A 163 6.07 13.78 -31.88
CA ALA A 163 6.27 13.25 -30.52
C ALA A 163 5.51 11.94 -30.34
N ALA A 164 6.08 11.03 -29.58
CA ALA A 164 5.42 9.76 -29.24
C ALA A 164 5.27 9.61 -27.72
N TYR A 165 4.11 9.13 -27.29
CA TYR A 165 3.73 9.00 -25.91
C TYR A 165 3.15 7.62 -25.62
N THR A 166 3.41 7.09 -24.45
CA THR A 166 2.71 5.90 -23.95
C THR A 166 1.38 6.32 -23.33
N ALA A 167 0.31 5.65 -23.72
CA ALA A 167 -1.07 5.91 -23.29
C ALA A 167 -1.80 4.61 -22.93
N GLY A 168 -3.04 4.71 -22.49
CA GLY A 168 -3.87 3.58 -22.12
C GLY A 168 -3.78 3.23 -20.64
N THR A 169 -4.59 2.25 -20.22
CA THR A 169 -4.81 1.93 -18.80
C THR A 169 -3.55 1.57 -18.04
N VAL A 170 -2.63 0.82 -18.67
CA VAL A 170 -1.37 0.39 -18.04
C VAL A 170 -0.44 1.58 -17.84
N ALA A 171 -0.23 2.40 -18.87
CA ALA A 171 0.63 3.59 -18.77
C ALA A 171 0.10 4.56 -17.70
N THR A 172 -1.22 4.84 -17.73
CA THR A 172 -1.88 5.69 -16.73
C THR A 172 -1.75 5.13 -15.32
N ARG A 173 -1.91 3.81 -15.14
CA ARG A 173 -1.74 3.15 -13.82
C ARG A 173 -0.31 3.29 -13.31
N VAL A 174 0.69 3.06 -14.17
CA VAL A 174 2.11 3.23 -13.81
C VAL A 174 2.41 4.66 -13.40
N ASP A 175 1.92 5.66 -14.14
CA ASP A 175 2.11 7.08 -13.83
C ASP A 175 1.37 7.50 -12.56
N SER A 176 0.13 7.04 -12.37
CA SER A 176 -0.63 7.27 -11.14
C SER A 176 0.07 6.67 -9.93
N ASN A 177 0.57 5.44 -10.03
CA ASN A 177 1.30 4.80 -8.96
C ASN A 177 2.61 5.55 -8.62
N ALA A 178 3.36 5.98 -9.64
CA ALA A 178 4.58 6.76 -9.44
C ALA A 178 4.30 8.13 -8.80
N THR A 179 3.25 8.82 -9.26
CA THR A 179 2.82 10.11 -8.71
C THR A 179 2.30 9.95 -7.28
N SER A 180 1.46 8.93 -7.05
CA SER A 180 0.93 8.64 -5.72
C SER A 180 2.02 8.27 -4.72
N ALA A 181 3.02 7.49 -5.15
CA ALA A 181 4.17 7.16 -4.30
C ALA A 181 4.97 8.42 -3.91
N LYS A 182 5.22 9.32 -4.88
CA LYS A 182 5.94 10.57 -4.63
C LYS A 182 5.15 11.52 -3.73
N THR A 183 3.89 11.78 -4.06
CA THR A 183 3.02 12.67 -3.29
C THR A 183 2.68 12.07 -1.93
N GLY A 184 2.36 10.77 -1.89
CA GLY A 184 2.09 10.04 -0.65
C GLY A 184 3.27 10.07 0.30
N GLY A 185 4.50 9.89 -0.18
CA GLY A 185 5.70 10.01 0.62
C GLY A 185 5.87 11.40 1.24
N GLN A 186 5.63 12.45 0.48
CA GLN A 186 5.69 13.82 1.00
C GLN A 186 4.63 14.06 2.08
N VAL A 187 3.37 13.71 1.79
CA VAL A 187 2.27 13.85 2.76
C VAL A 187 2.54 13.03 4.02
N GLN A 188 3.05 11.82 3.88
CA GLN A 188 3.39 10.95 5.01
C GLN A 188 4.47 11.58 5.91
N TRP A 189 5.55 12.11 5.34
CA TRP A 189 6.59 12.80 6.11
C TRP A 189 6.08 14.04 6.82
N PHE A 190 5.30 14.88 6.13
CA PHE A 190 4.67 16.05 6.75
C PHE A 190 3.72 15.65 7.89
N SER A 191 2.92 14.60 7.70
CA SER A 191 2.01 14.10 8.73
C SER A 191 2.77 13.57 9.94
N ILE A 192 3.84 12.80 9.74
CA ILE A 192 4.66 12.27 10.83
C ILE A 192 5.31 13.42 11.63
N ILE A 193 5.91 14.39 10.93
CA ILE A 193 6.53 15.56 11.57
C ILE A 193 5.48 16.35 12.35
N PHE A 194 4.31 16.58 11.76
CA PHE A 194 3.22 17.31 12.40
C PHE A 194 2.72 16.59 13.66
N VAL A 195 2.49 15.28 13.58
CA VAL A 195 2.05 14.45 14.73
C VAL A 195 3.11 14.47 15.84
N ILE A 196 4.39 14.30 15.51
CA ILE A 196 5.48 14.36 16.48
C ILE A 196 5.56 15.74 17.13
N ALA A 197 5.47 16.81 16.33
CA ALA A 197 5.49 18.19 16.85
C ALA A 197 4.29 18.45 17.79
N LEU A 198 3.09 18.01 17.41
CA LEU A 198 1.89 18.11 18.23
C LEU A 198 2.05 17.35 19.55
N LEU A 199 2.56 16.11 19.49
CA LEU A 199 2.79 15.30 20.68
C LEU A 199 3.85 15.92 21.59
N ILE A 200 4.94 16.48 21.04
CA ILE A 200 5.94 17.21 21.82
C ILE A 200 5.31 18.45 22.50
N ALA A 201 4.47 19.20 21.77
CA ALA A 201 3.80 20.38 22.31
C ALA A 201 2.84 20.01 23.45
N VAL A 202 2.04 18.95 23.28
CA VAL A 202 1.09 18.47 24.30
C VAL A 202 1.81 17.91 25.53
N PHE A 203 2.81 17.06 25.31
CA PHE A 203 3.53 16.41 26.42
C PHE A 203 4.66 17.25 27.01
N ARG A 204 5.11 18.27 26.30
CA ARG A 204 6.28 19.09 26.67
C ARG A 204 7.53 18.21 26.96
N SER A 205 7.67 17.11 26.21
CA SER A 205 8.73 16.12 26.36
C SER A 205 8.96 15.41 25.04
N ALA A 206 10.19 15.27 24.59
CA ALA A 206 10.54 14.56 23.36
C ALA A 206 10.45 13.04 23.50
N LEU A 207 10.57 12.52 24.72
CA LEU A 207 10.50 11.05 24.98
C LEU A 207 9.06 10.52 25.00
N ALA A 208 8.08 11.33 25.36
CA ALA A 208 6.70 10.88 25.48
C ALA A 208 6.08 10.40 24.14
N PRO A 209 6.26 11.10 23.00
CA PRO A 209 5.84 10.61 21.70
C PRO A 209 6.47 9.26 21.33
N LEU A 210 7.75 9.10 21.62
CA LEU A 210 8.47 7.87 21.29
C LEU A 210 7.90 6.67 22.05
N ILE A 211 7.59 6.84 23.33
CA ILE A 211 7.00 5.79 24.18
C ILE A 211 5.58 5.41 23.69
N ALA A 212 4.82 6.37 23.17
CA ALA A 212 3.47 6.12 22.66
C ALA A 212 3.46 5.48 21.25
N VAL A 213 4.28 6.01 20.34
CA VAL A 213 4.24 5.64 18.91
C VAL A 213 5.00 4.36 18.62
N LEU A 214 6.16 4.14 19.27
CA LEU A 214 7.02 2.99 18.97
C LEU A 214 6.31 1.63 19.13
N PRO A 215 5.58 1.35 20.22
CA PRO A 215 4.81 0.11 20.33
C PRO A 215 3.72 0.00 19.25
N ALA A 216 3.02 1.10 18.94
CA ALA A 216 1.98 1.09 17.91
C ALA A 216 2.56 0.75 16.52
N VAL A 217 3.73 1.29 16.17
CA VAL A 217 4.43 0.94 14.92
C VAL A 217 4.79 -0.54 14.88
N VAL A 218 5.32 -1.10 15.97
CA VAL A 218 5.65 -2.54 16.03
C VAL A 218 4.40 -3.38 15.82
N VAL A 219 3.27 -3.01 16.44
CA VAL A 219 1.99 -3.71 16.24
C VAL A 219 1.50 -3.62 14.80
N VAL A 220 1.62 -2.45 14.14
CA VAL A 220 1.28 -2.28 12.71
C VAL A 220 2.11 -3.24 11.86
N LEU A 221 3.43 -3.28 12.06
CA LEU A 221 4.32 -4.15 11.28
C LEU A 221 3.96 -5.63 11.43
N VAL A 222 3.61 -6.07 12.63
CA VAL A 222 3.15 -7.44 12.88
C VAL A 222 1.78 -7.68 12.24
N ALA A 223 0.84 -6.75 12.41
CA ALA A 223 -0.51 -6.87 11.86
C ALA A 223 -0.51 -6.94 10.32
N GLU A 224 0.32 -6.13 9.64
CA GLU A 224 0.50 -6.22 8.19
C GLU A 224 0.97 -7.61 7.74
N ARG A 225 1.93 -8.21 8.45
CA ARG A 225 2.45 -9.53 8.12
C ARG A 225 1.43 -10.64 8.37
N LEU A 226 0.68 -10.56 9.47
CA LEU A 226 -0.39 -11.52 9.76
C LEU A 226 -1.52 -11.42 8.75
N THR A 227 -1.91 -10.21 8.36
CA THR A 227 -2.92 -9.99 7.31
C THR A 227 -2.43 -10.53 5.96
N ALA A 228 -1.16 -10.33 5.62
CA ALA A 228 -0.57 -10.90 4.43
C ALA A 228 -0.56 -12.44 4.45
N ALA A 229 -0.26 -13.05 5.57
CA ALA A 229 -0.34 -14.50 5.75
C ALA A 229 -1.78 -15.00 5.56
N ALA A 230 -2.77 -14.32 6.13
CA ALA A 230 -4.19 -14.64 5.91
C ALA A 230 -4.60 -14.49 4.43
N ALA A 231 -4.07 -13.49 3.72
CA ALA A 231 -4.31 -13.29 2.31
C ALA A 231 -3.80 -14.45 1.44
N VAL A 232 -2.66 -15.04 1.78
CA VAL A 232 -2.13 -16.25 1.10
C VAL A 232 -3.08 -17.44 1.29
N HIS A 233 -3.81 -17.50 2.40
CA HIS A 233 -4.79 -18.56 2.67
C HIS A 233 -6.19 -18.28 2.11
N GLY A 234 -6.33 -17.29 1.22
CA GLY A 234 -7.56 -17.05 0.46
C GLY A 234 -8.43 -15.89 0.93
N LEU A 235 -8.00 -15.10 1.92
CA LEU A 235 -8.68 -13.87 2.29
C LEU A 235 -8.29 -12.73 1.32
N PRO A 236 -9.21 -12.22 0.48
CA PRO A 236 -8.88 -11.14 -0.44
C PRO A 236 -8.63 -9.83 0.35
N VAL A 237 -7.47 -9.23 0.20
CA VAL A 237 -7.12 -7.96 0.86
C VAL A 237 -6.94 -6.87 -0.18
N SER A 238 -7.78 -5.81 -0.11
CA SER A 238 -7.66 -4.65 -0.98
C SER A 238 -6.60 -3.67 -0.49
N GLN A 239 -6.10 -2.85 -1.39
CA GLN A 239 -5.18 -1.78 -1.02
C GLN A 239 -5.81 -0.77 -0.03
N ILE A 240 -7.13 -0.54 -0.14
CA ILE A 240 -7.88 0.34 0.78
C ILE A 240 -7.94 -0.30 2.18
N ALA A 241 -8.21 -1.62 2.27
CA ALA A 241 -8.22 -2.33 3.54
C ALA A 241 -6.86 -2.28 4.25
N SER A 242 -5.77 -2.37 3.48
CA SER A 242 -4.40 -2.21 4.00
C SER A 242 -4.16 -0.82 4.60
N LEU A 243 -4.60 0.24 3.92
CA LEU A 243 -4.51 1.60 4.45
C LEU A 243 -5.33 1.80 5.71
N LEU A 244 -6.56 1.27 5.73
CA LEU A 244 -7.43 1.33 6.91
C LEU A 244 -6.83 0.59 8.10
N LEU A 245 -6.21 -0.57 7.89
CA LEU A 245 -5.51 -1.33 8.93
C LEU A 245 -4.42 -0.47 9.59
N ILE A 246 -3.57 0.18 8.80
CA ILE A 246 -2.50 1.03 9.33
C ILE A 246 -3.07 2.18 10.16
N VAL A 247 -4.06 2.90 9.60
CA VAL A 247 -4.67 4.06 10.27
C VAL A 247 -5.37 3.65 11.57
N LEU A 248 -6.14 2.56 11.55
CA LEU A 248 -6.87 2.09 12.73
C LEU A 248 -5.93 1.58 13.82
N VAL A 249 -4.95 0.74 13.47
CA VAL A 249 -4.02 0.18 14.46
C VAL A 249 -3.12 1.26 15.04
N LEU A 250 -2.59 2.16 14.19
CA LEU A 250 -1.75 3.25 14.66
C LEU A 250 -2.55 4.26 15.50
N GLY A 251 -3.75 4.64 15.05
CA GLY A 251 -4.63 5.56 15.77
C GLY A 251 -5.05 5.02 17.12
N ALA A 252 -5.71 3.87 17.15
CA ALA A 252 -6.15 3.24 18.40
C ALA A 252 -4.97 2.93 19.35
N GLY A 253 -3.85 2.43 18.79
CA GLY A 253 -2.65 2.12 19.58
C GLY A 253 -2.04 3.34 20.25
N THR A 254 -1.96 4.47 19.54
CA THR A 254 -1.47 5.73 20.10
C THR A 254 -2.43 6.31 21.12
N ASP A 255 -3.74 6.28 20.89
CA ASP A 255 -4.76 6.78 21.82
C ASP A 255 -4.74 6.01 23.14
N TYR A 256 -4.66 4.69 23.09
CA TYR A 256 -4.56 3.85 24.29
C TYR A 256 -3.25 4.09 25.06
N ALA A 257 -2.14 4.24 24.34
CA ALA A 257 -0.85 4.55 24.95
C ALA A 257 -0.87 5.93 25.63
N LEU A 258 -1.47 6.93 24.98
CA LEU A 258 -1.64 8.27 25.53
C LEU A 258 -2.51 8.26 26.80
N PHE A 259 -3.66 7.58 26.75
CA PHE A 259 -4.56 7.48 27.89
C PHE A 259 -3.88 6.81 29.10
N LEU A 260 -3.16 5.71 28.87
CA LEU A 260 -2.40 5.04 29.92
C LEU A 260 -1.30 5.95 30.48
N MET A 261 -0.55 6.64 29.60
CA MET A 261 0.54 7.52 30.02
C MET A 261 0.06 8.71 30.84
N PHE A 262 -1.07 9.32 30.46
CA PHE A 262 -1.66 10.40 31.25
C PHE A 262 -2.06 9.91 32.65
N ARG A 263 -2.66 8.72 32.72
CA ARG A 263 -3.07 8.15 34.02
C ARG A 263 -1.85 7.83 34.91
N VAL A 264 -0.81 7.23 34.34
CA VAL A 264 0.46 6.98 35.07
C VAL A 264 1.05 8.29 35.60
N ARG A 265 1.09 9.34 34.78
CA ARG A 265 1.61 10.65 35.22
C ARG A 265 0.77 11.28 36.33
N GLU A 266 -0.55 11.13 36.29
CA GLU A 266 -1.46 11.60 37.34
C GLU A 266 -1.15 10.92 38.68
N GLU A 267 -1.02 9.60 38.68
CA GLU A 267 -0.73 8.82 39.89
C GLU A 267 0.69 9.12 40.42
N MET A 268 1.68 9.31 39.55
CA MET A 268 3.00 9.73 39.99
C MET A 268 3.00 11.12 40.62
N ARG A 269 2.15 12.07 40.11
CA ARG A 269 1.97 13.40 40.74
C ARG A 269 1.27 13.32 42.09
N ALA A 270 0.42 12.29 42.27
CA ALA A 270 -0.24 12.00 43.55
C ALA A 270 0.72 11.34 44.56
N GLY A 271 1.99 11.08 44.19
CA GLY A 271 3.04 10.57 45.08
C GLY A 271 3.36 9.08 44.96
N LEU A 272 2.71 8.35 44.05
CA LEU A 272 3.05 6.94 43.84
C LEU A 272 4.40 6.78 43.14
N ALA A 273 5.17 5.73 43.52
CA ALA A 273 6.36 5.35 42.79
C ALA A 273 6.01 4.88 41.37
N CYS A 274 6.92 5.06 40.40
CA CYS A 274 6.67 4.79 38.98
C CYS A 274 6.07 3.40 38.72
N ASN A 275 6.63 2.34 39.33
CA ASN A 275 6.15 0.97 39.15
C ASN A 275 4.74 0.78 39.74
N GLU A 276 4.45 1.39 40.88
CA GLU A 276 3.13 1.36 41.52
C GLU A 276 2.09 2.13 40.71
N ALA A 277 2.46 3.30 40.20
CA ALA A 277 1.62 4.10 39.32
C ALA A 277 1.24 3.35 38.04
N ILE A 278 2.19 2.61 37.43
CA ILE A 278 1.92 1.75 36.28
C ILE A 278 0.90 0.66 36.63
N VAL A 279 1.14 -0.09 37.71
CA VAL A 279 0.27 -1.20 38.13
C VAL A 279 -1.15 -0.68 38.42
N PHE A 280 -1.25 0.43 39.13
CA PHE A 280 -2.53 1.05 39.46
C PHE A 280 -3.27 1.52 38.21
N SER A 281 -2.56 2.20 37.32
CA SER A 281 -3.13 2.72 36.06
C SER A 281 -3.60 1.60 35.15
N VAL A 282 -2.82 0.53 34.98
CA VAL A 282 -3.22 -0.65 34.19
C VAL A 282 -4.47 -1.32 34.81
N GLY A 283 -4.54 -1.39 36.14
CA GLY A 283 -5.70 -1.92 36.84
C GLY A 283 -7.01 -1.14 36.59
N ARG A 284 -6.90 0.19 36.42
CA ARG A 284 -8.06 1.07 36.21
C ARG A 284 -8.43 1.24 34.74
N VAL A 285 -7.42 1.37 33.88
CA VAL A 285 -7.60 1.72 32.47
C VAL A 285 -7.70 0.47 31.60
N GLY A 286 -7.10 -0.65 32.02
CA GLY A 286 -7.05 -1.89 31.25
C GLY A 286 -8.43 -2.44 30.89
N GLU A 287 -9.39 -2.34 31.80
CA GLU A 287 -10.78 -2.72 31.54
C GLU A 287 -11.39 -1.90 30.40
N THR A 288 -11.28 -0.57 30.48
CA THR A 288 -11.82 0.36 29.45
C THR A 288 -11.18 0.11 28.08
N ILE A 289 -9.85 -0.06 28.03
CA ILE A 289 -9.14 -0.33 26.77
C ILE A 289 -9.60 -1.67 26.18
N THR A 290 -9.73 -2.71 27.00
CA THR A 290 -10.12 -4.03 26.51
C THR A 290 -11.55 -4.04 25.97
N PHE A 291 -12.49 -3.39 26.66
CA PHE A 291 -13.87 -3.26 26.17
C PHE A 291 -13.95 -2.43 24.89
N SER A 292 -13.25 -1.30 24.82
CA SER A 292 -13.19 -0.48 23.61
C SER A 292 -12.61 -1.24 22.42
N ALA A 293 -11.50 -1.97 22.62
CA ALA A 293 -10.92 -2.82 21.58
C ALA A 293 -11.87 -3.95 21.16
N GLY A 294 -12.58 -4.57 22.11
CA GLY A 294 -13.58 -5.59 21.83
C GLY A 294 -14.75 -5.08 21.00
N ILE A 295 -15.25 -3.88 21.29
CA ILE A 295 -16.31 -3.22 20.49
C ILE A 295 -15.80 -2.93 19.08
N LEU A 296 -14.55 -2.42 18.94
CA LEU A 296 -13.97 -2.15 17.64
C LEU A 296 -13.83 -3.43 16.80
N ILE A 297 -13.36 -4.52 17.40
CA ILE A 297 -13.27 -5.83 16.73
C ILE A 297 -14.67 -6.30 16.29
N ALA A 298 -15.67 -6.23 17.18
CA ALA A 298 -17.02 -6.64 16.86
C ALA A 298 -17.70 -5.78 15.77
N ALA A 299 -17.31 -4.51 15.66
CA ALA A 299 -17.82 -3.62 14.62
C ALA A 299 -17.18 -3.83 13.24
N LEU A 300 -16.00 -4.45 13.20
CA LEU A 300 -15.24 -4.72 11.96
C LEU A 300 -15.43 -6.15 11.44
N LEU A 301 -15.99 -7.06 12.23
CA LEU A 301 -16.34 -8.43 11.84
C LEU A 301 -17.75 -8.49 11.20
#